data_ed6ab7bf772b3317a74c83fdbf9569f6
#
_entry.id   ed6ab7bf772b3317a74c83fdbf9569f6
#
_cell.length_a   1.000
_cell.length_b   1.000
_cell.length_c   1.000
_cell.angle_alpha   90.00
_cell.angle_beta   90.00
_cell.angle_gamma   90.00
#
_symmetry.space_group_name_H-M   'P 1'
#
loop_
_entity.id
_entity.type
_entity.pdbx_description
1 polymer ?
#
loop_
_entity_poly.entity_id
_entity_poly.type
_entity_poly.pdbx_seq_one_letter_code
_entity_poly.pdbx_strand_id
1 'polypeptide(L)'
;MRMKKQGSWLRWLLFVAISAALFAIIWVAWSITQHRSIIPGASTLQSDTTVSVGLRTAPESLDIRTHEGTAVEQALLGNVMETLVTRDQANTIQPGLASKWSISDDGLHYSFTLNANIRFPNGHTLDANDVVWSLQQGVNEHYLDYDQLTNLTAVENDGTNTVNLTLSAPNPQLLRTLSGRAGIVYDSQANPDYAKTPIGSGPFTVADYQQGSSLTLQRNDQYWGQQAKSSQVTLRYYADDNSLLQAVQHNDIQLALPQTAPDVEALSADPSLRISTGMGTEKVLVAFNSGTDSIFSDEQARKAARFAIDAASIASSRSDAAQALGGPISPLEPGYEDLTNLFPYSPSTASSMFSYFSSSYLGTATFLVPDEYADLGQTIAQQLQSNSGFTVDMQTVDDSTLHSRMQSGDYTLALYTMDGTTDVSAFSSADSVFHYQNGGAQEAYTNALAATNDKDYQDRLKAYANLLSQDAASHWLYVRKDFIIAQSKLDGYTTNMTAHLLPLRDVATR
;
A
#
# COMPACT_ATOMS: atom_id res chain seq x y z
N MET A 1 -16.74 10.82 91.24
CA MET A 1 -17.37 10.36 89.97
C MET A 1 -16.41 10.65 88.84
N ARG A 2 -15.66 9.66 88.37
CA ARG A 2 -14.66 9.85 87.27
C ARG A 2 -15.32 9.61 85.95
N MET A 3 -15.55 10.62 85.14
CA MET A 3 -15.98 10.46 83.72
C MET A 3 -14.77 10.04 82.85
N LYS A 4 -14.86 8.88 82.23
CA LYS A 4 -13.89 8.37 81.28
C LYS A 4 -13.92 9.20 79.99
N LYS A 5 -12.81 9.87 79.64
CA LYS A 5 -12.53 10.39 78.29
C LYS A 5 -12.28 9.22 77.33
N GLN A 6 -13.32 8.63 76.81
CA GLN A 6 -13.21 7.71 75.66
C GLN A 6 -13.92 8.34 74.46
N GLY A 7 -13.24 9.00 73.56
CA GLY A 7 -13.86 9.57 72.38
C GLY A 7 -12.94 10.26 71.40
N SER A 8 -11.78 10.70 71.87
CA SER A 8 -10.84 11.49 71.03
C SER A 8 -10.02 10.56 70.08
N TRP A 9 -9.56 9.40 70.56
CA TRP A 9 -8.72 8.51 69.77
C TRP A 9 -9.49 7.80 68.63
N LEU A 10 -10.74 7.42 68.85
CA LEU A 10 -11.58 6.78 67.84
C LEU A 10 -11.91 7.74 66.70
N ARG A 11 -12.15 9.03 67.01
CA ARG A 11 -12.36 10.07 66.02
C ARG A 11 -11.10 10.37 65.22
N TRP A 12 -9.93 10.30 65.83
CA TRP A 12 -8.64 10.45 65.16
C TRP A 12 -8.33 9.27 64.22
N LEU A 13 -8.60 8.06 64.63
CA LEU A 13 -8.50 6.88 63.78
C LEU A 13 -9.47 6.94 62.59
N LEU A 14 -10.69 7.38 62.79
CA LEU A 14 -11.69 7.54 61.73
C LEU A 14 -11.24 8.64 60.72
N PHE A 15 -10.67 9.74 61.22
CA PHE A 15 -10.10 10.78 60.36
C PHE A 15 -8.94 10.29 59.54
N VAL A 16 -8.02 9.56 60.12
CA VAL A 16 -6.87 8.94 59.39
C VAL A 16 -7.34 7.94 58.34
N ALA A 17 -8.33 7.09 58.67
CA ALA A 17 -8.90 6.13 57.75
C ALA A 17 -9.59 6.80 56.53
N ILE A 18 -10.38 7.86 56.80
CA ILE A 18 -11.05 8.65 55.73
C ILE A 18 -10.01 9.37 54.87
N SER A 19 -8.99 9.98 55.49
CA SER A 19 -7.92 10.65 54.75
C SER A 19 -7.10 9.68 53.88
N ALA A 20 -6.79 8.49 54.40
CA ALA A 20 -6.11 7.43 53.61
C ALA A 20 -6.97 6.95 52.43
N ALA A 21 -8.29 6.79 52.64
CA ALA A 21 -9.20 6.41 51.56
C ALA A 21 -9.32 7.50 50.49
N LEU A 22 -9.41 8.78 50.89
CA LEU A 22 -9.39 9.90 49.94
C LEU A 22 -8.09 10.02 49.18
N PHE A 23 -6.95 9.83 49.85
CA PHE A 23 -5.65 9.78 49.19
C PHE A 23 -5.55 8.64 48.19
N ALA A 24 -6.06 7.44 48.51
CA ALA A 24 -6.12 6.31 47.63
C ALA A 24 -6.98 6.56 46.39
N ILE A 25 -8.16 7.20 46.58
CA ILE A 25 -9.06 7.59 45.47
C ILE A 25 -8.41 8.62 44.55
N ILE A 26 -7.80 9.66 45.13
CA ILE A 26 -7.08 10.68 44.35
C ILE A 26 -5.89 10.06 43.61
N TRP A 27 -5.16 9.17 44.26
CA TRP A 27 -4.02 8.48 43.64
C TRP A 27 -4.47 7.55 42.49
N VAL A 28 -5.58 6.82 42.65
CA VAL A 28 -6.20 5.98 41.59
C VAL A 28 -6.67 6.87 40.43
N ALA A 29 -7.39 7.97 40.72
CA ALA A 29 -7.82 8.91 39.67
C ALA A 29 -6.64 9.53 38.92
N TRP A 30 -5.59 9.90 39.63
CA TRP A 30 -4.35 10.45 39.05
C TRP A 30 -3.59 9.39 38.24
N SER A 31 -3.52 8.14 38.73
CA SER A 31 -2.91 7.01 38.00
C SER A 31 -3.66 6.70 36.71
N ILE A 32 -5.00 6.76 36.70
CA ILE A 32 -5.82 6.56 35.49
C ILE A 32 -5.55 7.68 34.47
N THR A 33 -5.47 8.95 34.92
CA THR A 33 -5.21 10.08 34.02
C THR A 33 -3.78 10.09 33.48
N GLN A 34 -2.83 9.47 34.19
CA GLN A 34 -1.42 9.35 33.77
C GLN A 34 -1.11 8.01 33.10
N HIS A 35 -2.10 7.14 32.85
CA HIS A 35 -1.93 5.78 32.33
C HIS A 35 -0.90 4.93 33.10
N ARG A 36 -0.71 5.18 34.40
CA ARG A 36 0.17 4.39 35.27
C ARG A 36 -0.59 3.25 35.92
N SER A 37 0.05 2.08 36.09
CA SER A 37 -0.55 0.95 36.75
C SER A 37 -0.91 1.26 38.19
N ILE A 38 -2.14 0.90 38.62
CA ILE A 38 -2.74 1.21 39.92
C ILE A 38 -2.07 0.38 41.06
N ILE A 39 -1.37 -0.69 40.74
CA ILE A 39 -0.73 -1.59 41.70
C ILE A 39 0.78 -1.38 41.63
N PRO A 40 1.46 -0.91 42.71
CA PRO A 40 2.92 -0.86 42.76
C PRO A 40 3.47 -2.29 42.68
N GLY A 41 4.24 -2.58 41.62
CA GLY A 41 4.80 -3.92 41.36
C GLY A 41 3.95 -4.82 40.45
N ALA A 42 2.75 -4.41 40.03
CA ALA A 42 2.15 -4.93 38.83
C ALA A 42 2.82 -4.21 37.64
N SER A 43 4.01 -4.67 37.23
CA SER A 43 4.31 -4.63 35.81
C SER A 43 3.07 -5.20 35.15
N THR A 44 2.37 -4.47 34.30
CA THR A 44 1.58 -5.09 33.23
C THR A 44 2.47 -6.20 32.73
N LEU A 45 2.03 -7.45 32.88
CA LEU A 45 2.62 -8.56 32.16
C LEU A 45 2.37 -8.24 30.70
N GLN A 46 3.19 -7.39 30.14
CA GLN A 46 3.31 -7.15 28.72
C GLN A 46 3.86 -8.48 28.24
N SER A 47 2.97 -9.28 27.68
CA SER A 47 3.34 -10.62 27.21
C SER A 47 4.52 -10.46 26.28
N ASP A 48 5.64 -11.12 26.58
CA ASP A 48 6.80 -11.24 25.68
C ASP A 48 6.39 -12.12 24.49
N THR A 49 5.37 -11.67 23.75
CA THR A 49 4.88 -12.37 22.58
C THR A 49 5.81 -12.08 21.41
N THR A 50 6.36 -13.13 20.87
CA THR A 50 7.08 -13.09 19.60
C THR A 50 6.14 -13.55 18.49
N VAL A 51 6.19 -12.89 17.34
CA VAL A 51 5.41 -13.24 16.15
C VAL A 51 6.38 -13.43 14.98
N SER A 52 6.17 -14.50 14.21
CA SER A 52 6.86 -14.71 12.93
C SER A 52 5.88 -14.52 11.78
N VAL A 53 6.27 -13.72 10.80
CA VAL A 53 5.50 -13.41 9.59
C VAL A 53 6.26 -13.95 8.38
N GLY A 54 5.60 -14.78 7.58
CA GLY A 54 6.17 -15.33 6.36
C GLY A 54 5.82 -14.46 5.14
N LEU A 55 6.82 -14.17 4.34
CA LEU A 55 6.76 -13.38 3.11
C LEU A 55 7.51 -14.07 1.98
N ARG A 56 7.24 -13.66 0.74
CA ARG A 56 7.86 -14.27 -0.45
C ARG A 56 9.12 -13.54 -0.92
N THR A 57 9.14 -12.24 -0.82
CA THR A 57 10.22 -11.40 -1.34
C THR A 57 11.01 -10.79 -0.21
N ALA A 58 12.31 -11.09 -0.16
CA ALA A 58 13.25 -10.51 0.81
C ALA A 58 13.81 -9.19 0.26
N PRO A 59 14.00 -8.15 1.09
CA PRO A 59 14.78 -7.00 0.67
C PRO A 59 16.25 -7.40 0.47
N GLU A 60 16.86 -6.89 -0.58
CA GLU A 60 18.29 -7.08 -0.82
C GLU A 60 19.16 -6.18 0.09
N SER A 61 18.58 -5.08 0.54
CA SER A 61 19.18 -4.12 1.46
C SER A 61 18.06 -3.46 2.27
N LEU A 62 18.38 -2.99 3.49
CA LEU A 62 17.45 -2.17 4.27
C LEU A 62 17.58 -0.67 3.96
N ASP A 63 18.48 -0.26 3.05
CA ASP A 63 18.56 1.15 2.64
C ASP A 63 17.40 1.54 1.72
N ILE A 64 16.28 1.89 2.34
CA ILE A 64 15.05 2.28 1.68
C ILE A 64 15.20 3.55 0.80
N ARG A 65 16.28 4.29 0.95
CA ARG A 65 16.56 5.52 0.18
C ARG A 65 16.97 5.24 -1.25
N THR A 66 17.69 4.10 -1.47
CA THR A 66 18.40 3.80 -2.72
C THR A 66 18.05 2.44 -3.31
N HIS A 67 17.43 1.55 -2.53
CA HIS A 67 17.04 0.22 -3.00
C HIS A 67 15.58 0.22 -3.46
N GLU A 68 15.39 -0.16 -4.71
CA GLU A 68 14.08 -0.35 -5.31
C GLU A 68 13.36 -1.59 -4.75
N GLY A 69 12.08 -1.68 -5.04
CA GLY A 69 11.25 -2.84 -4.70
C GLY A 69 10.43 -2.64 -3.44
N THR A 70 9.32 -3.38 -3.39
CA THR A 70 8.28 -3.28 -2.36
C THR A 70 8.67 -3.96 -1.05
N ALA A 71 9.61 -4.93 -1.09
CA ALA A 71 10.00 -5.72 0.08
C ALA A 71 10.61 -4.88 1.20
N VAL A 72 11.43 -3.88 0.88
CA VAL A 72 12.05 -2.98 1.88
C VAL A 72 11.00 -2.03 2.47
N GLU A 73 10.05 -1.56 1.67
CA GLU A 73 8.92 -0.75 2.16
C GLU A 73 8.04 -1.55 3.11
N GLN A 74 7.64 -2.75 2.71
CA GLN A 74 6.83 -3.66 3.53
C GLN A 74 7.48 -3.96 4.89
N ALA A 75 8.81 -4.08 4.90
CA ALA A 75 9.56 -4.33 6.12
C ALA A 75 9.67 -3.08 7.04
N LEU A 76 9.93 -1.91 6.47
CA LEU A 76 10.36 -0.74 7.22
C LEU A 76 9.31 0.36 7.38
N LEU A 77 8.45 0.63 6.35
CA LEU A 77 7.48 1.73 6.43
C LEU A 77 6.41 1.46 7.51
N GLY A 78 6.23 2.42 8.40
CA GLY A 78 5.31 2.35 9.52
C GLY A 78 5.77 1.40 10.65
N ASN A 79 6.83 0.60 10.44
CA ASN A 79 7.39 -0.31 11.44
C ASN A 79 8.66 0.27 12.08
N VAL A 80 9.63 0.68 11.28
CA VAL A 80 10.90 1.28 11.70
C VAL A 80 10.97 2.74 11.28
N MET A 81 10.58 3.02 10.03
CA MET A 81 10.59 4.34 9.41
C MET A 81 9.19 4.91 9.41
N GLU A 82 9.02 6.09 10.00
CA GLU A 82 7.74 6.81 9.96
C GLU A 82 7.80 7.98 8.99
N THR A 83 6.63 8.33 8.48
CA THR A 83 6.41 9.36 7.47
C THR A 83 5.61 10.54 8.05
N LEU A 84 5.68 11.71 7.39
CA LEU A 84 4.92 12.89 7.79
C LEU A 84 3.43 12.61 7.93
N VAL A 85 2.86 11.93 6.96
CA VAL A 85 1.48 11.43 6.94
C VAL A 85 1.50 9.94 6.58
N THR A 86 0.47 9.19 6.94
CA THR A 86 0.39 7.75 6.62
C THR A 86 -0.91 7.44 5.89
N ARG A 87 -1.16 6.18 5.59
CA ARG A 87 -2.40 5.68 4.98
C ARG A 87 -2.99 4.55 5.80
N ASP A 88 -4.32 4.48 5.83
CA ASP A 88 -5.04 3.36 6.42
C ASP A 88 -5.35 2.25 5.41
N GLN A 89 -6.05 1.20 5.85
CA GLN A 89 -6.46 0.07 5.00
C GLN A 89 -7.48 0.44 3.91
N ALA A 90 -8.09 1.62 3.98
CA ALA A 90 -8.93 2.18 2.93
C ALA A 90 -8.14 3.08 1.96
N ASN A 91 -6.81 3.10 2.10
CA ASN A 91 -5.90 3.96 1.34
C ASN A 91 -6.16 5.46 1.52
N THR A 92 -6.74 5.84 2.67
CA THR A 92 -7.04 7.23 3.04
C THR A 92 -5.87 7.82 3.82
N ILE A 93 -5.49 9.07 3.51
CA ILE A 93 -4.42 9.79 4.21
C ILE A 93 -4.79 10.02 5.67
N GLN A 94 -3.90 9.65 6.56
CA GLN A 94 -4.04 9.75 8.01
C GLN A 94 -2.87 10.53 8.62
N PRO A 95 -3.04 11.10 9.82
CA PRO A 95 -1.92 11.64 10.59
C PRO A 95 -0.82 10.59 10.79
N GLY A 96 0.44 11.05 10.65
CA GLY A 96 1.65 10.30 10.93
C GLY A 96 2.50 11.06 11.96
N LEU A 97 3.75 11.42 11.61
CA LEU A 97 4.56 12.31 12.41
C LEU A 97 3.94 13.71 12.51
N ALA A 98 3.26 14.17 11.47
CA ALA A 98 2.39 15.33 11.53
C ALA A 98 1.02 14.96 12.10
N SER A 99 0.60 15.65 13.16
CA SER A 99 -0.72 15.48 13.79
C SER A 99 -1.85 16.09 12.99
N LYS A 100 -1.55 17.11 12.19
CA LYS A 100 -2.47 17.82 11.29
C LYS A 100 -1.70 18.58 10.23
N TRP A 101 -2.41 18.93 9.16
CA TRP A 101 -1.89 19.79 8.09
C TRP A 101 -2.98 20.70 7.57
N SER A 102 -2.57 21.75 6.84
CA SER A 102 -3.45 22.62 6.07
C SER A 102 -2.84 22.90 4.70
N ILE A 103 -3.70 23.15 3.72
CA ILE A 103 -3.33 23.45 2.33
C ILE A 103 -3.98 24.78 1.99
N SER A 104 -3.23 25.69 1.34
CA SER A 104 -3.78 26.96 0.84
C SER A 104 -4.75 26.74 -0.32
N ASP A 105 -5.64 27.67 -0.57
CA ASP A 105 -6.67 27.58 -1.62
C ASP A 105 -6.07 27.43 -3.04
N ASP A 106 -4.86 27.95 -3.25
CA ASP A 106 -4.12 27.81 -4.51
C ASP A 106 -3.36 26.48 -4.63
N GLY A 107 -3.33 25.66 -3.58
CA GLY A 107 -2.63 24.38 -3.55
C GLY A 107 -1.11 24.46 -3.52
N LEU A 108 -0.54 25.67 -3.25
CA LEU A 108 0.90 25.90 -3.31
C LEU A 108 1.59 25.86 -1.95
N HIS A 109 0.86 26.07 -0.84
CA HIS A 109 1.44 26.12 0.49
C HIS A 109 0.83 25.05 1.40
N TYR A 110 1.68 24.21 1.95
CA TYR A 110 1.33 23.16 2.91
C TYR A 110 1.97 23.48 4.25
N SER A 111 1.21 23.35 5.33
CA SER A 111 1.71 23.55 6.70
C SER A 111 1.42 22.31 7.52
N PHE A 112 2.47 21.64 8.04
CA PHE A 112 2.39 20.42 8.82
C PHE A 112 2.76 20.71 10.28
N THR A 113 1.86 20.44 11.22
CA THR A 113 2.16 20.51 12.66
C THR A 113 2.55 19.13 13.16
N LEU A 114 3.77 18.97 13.67
CA LEU A 114 4.27 17.70 14.19
C LEU A 114 3.64 17.35 15.54
N ASN A 115 3.63 16.05 15.87
CA ASN A 115 3.33 15.59 17.21
C ASN A 115 4.43 16.01 18.18
N ALA A 116 4.10 16.13 19.45
CA ALA A 116 5.07 16.47 20.49
C ALA A 116 5.84 15.23 20.98
N ASN A 117 7.07 15.43 21.45
CA ASN A 117 7.90 14.42 22.12
C ASN A 117 8.26 13.20 21.25
N ILE A 118 8.32 13.35 19.93
CA ILE A 118 8.83 12.30 19.05
C ILE A 118 10.32 12.10 19.33
N ARG A 119 10.74 10.84 19.38
CA ARG A 119 12.14 10.47 19.64
C ARG A 119 12.57 9.33 18.75
N PHE A 120 13.84 9.38 18.35
CA PHE A 120 14.55 8.23 17.80
C PHE A 120 15.03 7.28 18.92
N PRO A 121 15.26 5.99 18.63
CA PRO A 121 15.71 5.01 19.62
C PRO A 121 17.09 5.33 20.23
N ASN A 122 17.92 6.11 19.55
CA ASN A 122 19.21 6.59 20.05
C ASN A 122 19.12 7.76 21.05
N GLY A 123 17.89 8.23 21.33
CA GLY A 123 17.58 9.30 22.29
C GLY A 123 17.49 10.69 21.69
N HIS A 124 17.83 10.89 20.42
CA HIS A 124 17.64 12.17 19.75
C HIS A 124 16.13 12.51 19.64
N THR A 125 15.80 13.79 19.77
CA THR A 125 14.45 14.29 19.57
C THR A 125 14.25 14.55 18.08
N LEU A 126 13.15 14.05 17.50
CA LEU A 126 12.72 14.41 16.15
C LEU A 126 11.95 15.72 16.22
N ASP A 127 12.42 16.71 15.47
CA ASP A 127 11.78 18.03 15.36
C ASP A 127 11.61 18.48 13.89
N ALA A 128 11.16 19.71 13.71
CA ALA A 128 10.96 20.28 12.38
C ALA A 128 12.24 20.42 11.55
N ASN A 129 13.43 20.48 12.20
CA ASN A 129 14.70 20.54 11.46
C ASN A 129 15.03 19.19 10.81
N ASP A 130 14.68 18.07 11.47
CA ASP A 130 14.88 16.74 10.88
C ASP A 130 14.00 16.56 9.64
N VAL A 131 12.77 17.09 9.65
CA VAL A 131 11.88 17.08 8.47
C VAL A 131 12.46 17.91 7.34
N VAL A 132 12.90 19.15 7.64
CA VAL A 132 13.53 20.04 6.66
C VAL A 132 14.76 19.37 6.05
N TRP A 133 15.64 18.83 6.92
CA TRP A 133 16.86 18.14 6.49
C TRP A 133 16.51 16.92 5.60
N SER A 134 15.57 16.09 6.02
CA SER A 134 15.19 14.85 5.30
C SER A 134 14.70 15.14 3.89
N LEU A 135 13.79 16.12 3.73
CA LEU A 135 13.25 16.48 2.43
C LEU A 135 14.32 17.11 1.54
N GLN A 136 15.16 18.01 2.08
CA GLN A 136 16.24 18.62 1.33
C GLN A 136 17.31 17.61 0.93
N GLN A 137 17.68 16.72 1.83
CA GLN A 137 18.66 15.67 1.57
C GLN A 137 18.17 14.70 0.51
N GLY A 138 16.89 14.27 0.59
CA GLY A 138 16.30 13.36 -0.38
C GLY A 138 16.26 13.93 -1.79
N VAL A 139 15.93 15.22 -1.93
CA VAL A 139 15.96 15.93 -3.22
C VAL A 139 17.40 16.06 -3.74
N ASN A 140 18.36 16.45 -2.88
CA ASN A 140 19.74 16.67 -3.28
C ASN A 140 20.49 15.39 -3.67
N GLU A 141 20.23 14.30 -2.95
CA GLU A 141 20.87 13.00 -3.16
C GLU A 141 20.08 12.08 -4.09
N HIS A 142 18.96 12.57 -4.65
CA HIS A 142 18.08 11.81 -5.54
C HIS A 142 17.62 10.47 -4.95
N TYR A 143 17.14 10.50 -3.70
CA TYR A 143 16.53 9.31 -3.10
C TYR A 143 15.30 8.88 -3.90
N LEU A 144 14.97 7.60 -3.84
CA LEU A 144 13.83 7.04 -4.56
C LEU A 144 12.52 7.77 -4.20
N ASP A 145 11.67 7.99 -5.18
CA ASP A 145 10.38 8.72 -5.12
C ASP A 145 10.48 10.23 -4.86
N TYR A 146 11.69 10.80 -4.66
CA TYR A 146 11.86 12.24 -4.49
C TYR A 146 11.76 13.03 -5.80
N ASP A 147 11.82 12.35 -6.94
CA ASP A 147 11.48 12.90 -8.25
C ASP A 147 10.01 13.37 -8.31
N GLN A 148 9.12 12.79 -7.51
CA GLN A 148 7.72 13.23 -7.36
C GLN A 148 7.59 14.59 -6.62
N LEU A 149 8.68 15.11 -6.05
CA LEU A 149 8.76 16.41 -5.36
C LEU A 149 9.38 17.52 -6.22
N THR A 150 9.45 17.34 -7.54
CA THR A 150 10.12 18.30 -8.47
C THR A 150 9.58 19.73 -8.41
N ASN A 151 8.35 19.92 -7.98
CA ASN A 151 7.73 21.23 -7.80
C ASN A 151 7.92 21.84 -6.40
N LEU A 152 8.63 21.16 -5.49
CA LEU A 152 8.98 21.67 -4.17
C LEU A 152 10.06 22.75 -4.28
N THR A 153 9.75 23.98 -3.88
CA THR A 153 10.66 25.13 -3.98
C THR A 153 11.25 25.57 -2.66
N ALA A 154 10.53 25.35 -1.56
CA ALA A 154 11.02 25.63 -0.22
C ALA A 154 10.46 24.66 0.82
N VAL A 155 11.29 24.32 1.81
CA VAL A 155 10.94 23.59 3.01
C VAL A 155 11.51 24.36 4.20
N GLU A 156 10.64 24.86 5.07
CA GLU A 156 11.02 25.77 6.13
C GLU A 156 10.43 25.33 7.48
N ASN A 157 11.23 25.48 8.52
CA ASN A 157 10.78 25.41 9.91
C ASN A 157 10.40 26.82 10.37
N ASP A 158 9.19 27.01 10.89
CA ASP A 158 8.70 28.31 11.35
C ASP A 158 9.19 28.71 12.77
N GLY A 159 10.09 27.91 13.36
CA GLY A 159 10.59 28.12 14.73
C GLY A 159 9.69 27.57 15.84
N THR A 160 8.57 26.95 15.45
CA THR A 160 7.67 26.18 16.33
C THR A 160 7.81 24.69 15.98
N ASN A 161 6.79 23.89 16.17
CA ASN A 161 6.76 22.49 15.74
C ASN A 161 6.04 22.32 14.38
N THR A 162 6.22 23.28 13.48
CA THR A 162 5.53 23.34 12.19
C THR A 162 6.54 23.41 11.04
N VAL A 163 6.28 22.63 10.01
CA VAL A 163 7.04 22.64 8.75
C VAL A 163 6.16 23.17 7.64
N ASN A 164 6.65 24.15 6.90
CA ASN A 164 5.97 24.74 5.77
C ASN A 164 6.67 24.32 4.46
N LEU A 165 5.88 23.83 3.52
CA LEU A 165 6.33 23.48 2.17
C LEU A 165 5.72 24.47 1.18
N THR A 166 6.54 24.96 0.25
CA THR A 166 6.09 25.82 -0.85
C THR A 166 6.37 25.12 -2.17
N LEU A 167 5.38 25.11 -3.05
CA LEU A 167 5.43 24.50 -4.37
C LEU A 167 5.41 25.56 -5.47
N SER A 168 6.00 25.26 -6.62
CA SER A 168 5.92 26.10 -7.84
C SER A 168 4.65 25.88 -8.66
N ALA A 169 3.99 24.74 -8.44
CA ALA A 169 2.71 24.36 -9.05
C ALA A 169 1.94 23.45 -8.10
N PRO A 170 0.60 23.38 -8.14
CA PRO A 170 -0.18 22.46 -7.33
C PRO A 170 0.30 21.00 -7.52
N ASN A 171 0.25 20.23 -6.43
CA ASN A 171 0.54 18.80 -6.44
C ASN A 171 -0.50 18.07 -5.57
N PRO A 172 -1.62 17.65 -6.14
CA PRO A 172 -2.68 16.97 -5.38
C PRO A 172 -2.24 15.59 -4.86
N GLN A 173 -1.14 15.04 -5.37
CA GLN A 173 -0.55 13.78 -4.92
C GLN A 173 0.44 13.96 -3.77
N LEU A 174 0.81 15.20 -3.39
CA LEU A 174 1.86 15.46 -2.41
C LEU A 174 1.68 14.68 -1.10
N LEU A 175 0.48 14.65 -0.54
CA LEU A 175 0.22 13.89 0.69
C LEU A 175 0.41 12.38 0.50
N ARG A 176 0.08 11.85 -0.67
CA ARG A 176 0.33 10.42 -1.00
C ARG A 176 1.82 10.15 -1.13
N THR A 177 2.56 11.01 -1.82
CA THR A 177 4.02 10.96 -1.92
C THR A 177 4.66 11.01 -0.53
N LEU A 178 4.20 11.94 0.34
CA LEU A 178 4.69 12.07 1.72
C LEU A 178 4.17 10.98 2.70
N SER A 179 3.31 10.07 2.25
CA SER A 179 2.95 8.86 3.00
C SER A 179 3.79 7.64 2.62
N GLY A 180 4.63 7.75 1.61
CA GLY A 180 5.61 6.77 1.15
C GLY A 180 7.04 7.16 1.50
N ARG A 181 8.01 6.63 0.74
CA ARG A 181 9.47 6.84 0.95
C ARG A 181 9.86 8.30 1.07
N ALA A 182 9.31 9.16 0.20
CA ALA A 182 9.66 10.58 0.19
C ALA A 182 9.17 11.36 1.42
N GLY A 183 8.29 10.79 2.23
CA GLY A 183 7.83 11.37 3.49
C GLY A 183 8.54 10.86 4.73
N ILE A 184 9.51 9.95 4.60
CA ILE A 184 10.28 9.45 5.74
C ILE A 184 11.10 10.58 6.36
N VAL A 185 11.06 10.65 7.70
CA VAL A 185 11.89 11.59 8.45
C VAL A 185 13.06 10.84 9.09
N TYR A 186 14.25 11.23 8.69
CA TYR A 186 15.51 10.66 9.17
C TYR A 186 16.09 11.50 10.31
N ASP A 187 16.87 10.86 11.18
CA ASP A 187 17.65 11.54 12.21
C ASP A 187 18.82 12.30 11.58
N SER A 188 18.70 13.62 11.52
CA SER A 188 19.72 14.51 10.92
C SER A 188 21.06 14.51 11.64
N GLN A 189 21.10 14.00 12.88
CA GLN A 189 22.29 13.95 13.74
C GLN A 189 22.95 12.56 13.72
N ALA A 190 22.34 11.56 13.08
CA ALA A 190 22.85 10.20 13.02
C ALA A 190 23.29 9.83 11.59
N ASN A 191 24.24 8.92 11.51
CA ASN A 191 24.68 8.33 10.25
C ASN A 191 24.84 6.80 10.40
N PRO A 192 23.70 6.07 10.50
CA PRO A 192 23.73 4.62 10.65
C PRO A 192 24.12 3.92 9.35
N ASP A 193 24.47 2.64 9.42
CA ASP A 193 24.50 1.75 8.26
C ASP A 193 23.05 1.45 7.83
N TYR A 194 22.48 2.28 6.96
CA TYR A 194 21.09 2.13 6.50
C TYR A 194 20.84 0.80 5.78
N ALA A 195 21.89 0.19 5.20
CA ALA A 195 21.75 -1.10 4.53
C ALA A 195 21.48 -2.27 5.49
N LYS A 196 21.81 -2.12 6.78
CA LYS A 196 21.71 -3.21 7.77
C LYS A 196 20.96 -2.82 9.04
N THR A 197 21.18 -1.63 9.55
CA THR A 197 20.67 -1.15 10.84
C THR A 197 20.13 0.27 10.74
N PRO A 198 19.11 0.51 9.89
CA PRO A 198 18.50 1.83 9.77
C PRO A 198 17.90 2.29 11.10
N ILE A 199 18.01 3.58 11.38
CA ILE A 199 17.42 4.23 12.55
C ILE A 199 16.22 5.04 12.07
N GLY A 200 15.05 4.74 12.61
CA GLY A 200 13.80 5.47 12.39
C GLY A 200 13.06 5.72 13.70
N SER A 201 12.01 6.49 13.67
CA SER A 201 11.20 6.88 14.84
C SER A 201 10.10 5.87 15.20
N GLY A 202 10.01 4.76 14.48
CA GLY A 202 8.90 3.82 14.51
C GLY A 202 8.77 2.95 15.76
N PRO A 203 7.67 2.15 15.84
CA PRO A 203 7.38 1.27 16.97
C PRO A 203 8.33 0.10 17.13
N PHE A 204 9.18 -0.16 16.13
CA PHE A 204 10.20 -1.20 16.16
C PHE A 204 11.58 -0.64 15.76
N THR A 205 12.61 -1.36 16.16
CA THR A 205 14.00 -1.20 15.73
C THR A 205 14.48 -2.47 15.04
N VAL A 206 15.44 -2.39 14.13
CA VAL A 206 16.08 -3.57 13.55
C VAL A 206 17.03 -4.19 14.59
N ALA A 207 16.75 -5.44 14.96
CA ALA A 207 17.58 -6.22 15.87
C ALA A 207 18.57 -7.13 15.14
N ASP A 208 18.14 -7.74 14.03
CA ASP A 208 18.98 -8.62 13.20
C ASP A 208 18.46 -8.61 11.75
N TYR A 209 19.39 -8.64 10.82
CA TYR A 209 19.07 -8.74 9.38
C TYR A 209 19.98 -9.75 8.70
N GLN A 210 19.38 -10.81 8.21
CA GLN A 210 20.03 -11.86 7.42
C GLN A 210 19.48 -11.81 5.99
N GLN A 211 20.23 -11.17 5.10
CA GLN A 211 19.84 -10.95 3.71
C GLN A 211 19.32 -12.24 3.05
N GLY A 212 18.16 -12.14 2.41
CA GLY A 212 17.49 -13.25 1.73
C GLY A 212 16.80 -14.28 2.65
N SER A 213 16.94 -14.15 3.97
CA SER A 213 16.45 -15.15 4.92
C SER A 213 15.46 -14.57 5.95
N SER A 214 15.88 -13.55 6.72
CA SER A 214 15.03 -13.01 7.77
C SER A 214 15.41 -11.58 8.19
N LEU A 215 14.41 -10.88 8.73
CA LEU A 215 14.56 -9.61 9.40
C LEU A 215 13.86 -9.67 10.76
N THR A 216 14.59 -9.42 11.83
CA THR A 216 14.05 -9.39 13.19
C THR A 216 13.88 -7.95 13.66
N LEU A 217 12.66 -7.59 13.99
CA LEU A 217 12.27 -6.31 14.55
C LEU A 217 12.02 -6.44 16.05
N GLN A 218 12.69 -5.63 16.85
CA GLN A 218 12.51 -5.53 18.29
C GLN A 218 11.64 -4.34 18.64
N ARG A 219 10.69 -4.49 19.54
CA ARG A 219 9.84 -3.38 20.00
C ARG A 219 10.70 -2.23 20.52
N ASN A 220 10.38 -1.02 20.10
CA ASN A 220 10.94 0.21 20.61
C ASN A 220 10.19 0.62 21.90
N ASP A 221 10.74 0.27 23.06
CA ASP A 221 10.10 0.58 24.36
C ASP A 221 10.10 2.09 24.68
N GLN A 222 10.82 2.91 23.90
CA GLN A 222 10.83 4.37 23.99
C GLN A 222 9.98 5.04 22.92
N TYR A 223 9.18 4.25 22.18
CA TYR A 223 8.32 4.76 21.11
C TYR A 223 7.40 5.86 21.64
N TRP A 224 7.34 6.97 20.94
CA TRP A 224 6.57 8.16 21.29
C TRP A 224 5.05 7.95 21.21
N GLY A 225 4.58 7.04 20.35
CA GLY A 225 3.19 6.69 20.15
C GLY A 225 2.74 5.47 20.99
N GLN A 226 1.72 4.77 20.50
CA GLN A 226 1.26 3.52 21.11
C GLN A 226 2.29 2.41 20.85
N GLN A 227 2.83 1.84 21.90
CA GLN A 227 3.82 0.75 21.80
C GLN A 227 3.26 -0.46 21.03
N ALA A 228 4.15 -1.15 20.33
CA ALA A 228 3.82 -2.39 19.68
C ALA A 228 3.37 -3.46 20.70
N LYS A 229 2.36 -4.27 20.30
CA LYS A 229 1.80 -5.30 21.18
C LYS A 229 2.76 -6.48 21.35
N SER A 230 3.47 -6.86 20.28
CA SER A 230 4.51 -7.89 20.33
C SER A 230 5.85 -7.30 20.74
N SER A 231 6.62 -8.04 21.56
CA SER A 231 7.98 -7.63 21.94
C SER A 231 8.97 -7.78 20.78
N GLN A 232 8.70 -8.75 19.89
CA GLN A 232 9.54 -9.01 18.73
C GLN A 232 8.68 -9.51 17.57
N VAL A 233 9.00 -9.09 16.35
CA VAL A 233 8.44 -9.63 15.11
C VAL A 233 9.59 -10.07 14.20
N THR A 234 9.52 -11.29 13.68
CA THR A 234 10.49 -11.81 12.72
C THR A 234 9.81 -11.99 11.36
N LEU A 235 10.25 -11.26 10.36
CA LEU A 235 9.89 -11.50 8.96
C LEU A 235 10.77 -12.61 8.42
N ARG A 236 10.17 -13.69 7.89
CA ARG A 236 10.86 -14.84 7.29
C ARG A 236 10.51 -14.94 5.83
N TYR A 237 11.49 -15.16 4.99
CA TYR A 237 11.34 -15.16 3.55
C TYR A 237 11.39 -16.57 2.98
N TYR A 238 10.42 -16.91 2.16
CA TYR A 238 10.22 -18.25 1.58
C TYR A 238 10.35 -18.22 0.07
N ALA A 239 10.98 -19.25 -0.50
CA ALA A 239 11.24 -19.33 -1.94
C ALA A 239 9.96 -19.54 -2.79
N ASP A 240 8.94 -20.17 -2.21
CA ASP A 240 7.66 -20.48 -2.89
C ASP A 240 6.49 -20.47 -1.91
N ASP A 241 5.26 -20.34 -2.44
CA ASP A 241 4.04 -20.31 -1.62
C ASP A 241 3.77 -21.65 -0.92
N ASN A 242 4.20 -22.79 -1.48
CA ASN A 242 4.01 -24.08 -0.84
C ASN A 242 4.79 -24.18 0.47
N SER A 243 6.07 -23.78 0.46
CA SER A 243 6.91 -23.76 1.66
C SER A 243 6.40 -22.74 2.69
N LEU A 244 5.90 -21.58 2.24
CA LEU A 244 5.25 -20.59 3.09
C LEU A 244 3.98 -21.13 3.76
N LEU A 245 3.11 -21.78 3.00
CA LEU A 245 1.86 -22.35 3.52
C LEU A 245 2.10 -23.53 4.45
N GLN A 246 3.08 -24.39 4.17
CA GLN A 246 3.50 -25.44 5.11
C GLN A 246 3.99 -24.85 6.43
N ALA A 247 4.76 -23.77 6.40
CA ALA A 247 5.28 -23.15 7.62
C ALA A 247 4.15 -22.58 8.51
N VAL A 248 3.09 -21.98 7.96
CA VAL A 248 1.96 -21.51 8.76
C VAL A 248 1.10 -22.69 9.29
N GLN A 249 0.93 -23.76 8.50
CA GLN A 249 0.22 -24.97 8.94
C GLN A 249 0.94 -25.67 10.09
N HIS A 250 2.29 -25.71 10.08
CA HIS A 250 3.09 -26.28 11.16
C HIS A 250 3.30 -25.32 12.35
N ASN A 251 2.75 -24.11 12.28
CA ASN A 251 2.92 -23.06 13.29
C ASN A 251 4.38 -22.59 13.46
N ASP A 252 5.23 -22.73 12.42
CA ASP A 252 6.58 -22.18 12.38
C ASP A 252 6.54 -20.65 12.18
N ILE A 253 5.45 -20.15 11.57
CA ILE A 253 5.07 -18.74 11.45
C ILE A 253 3.60 -18.56 11.86
N GLN A 254 3.23 -17.36 12.32
CA GLN A 254 1.87 -17.06 12.75
C GLN A 254 1.06 -16.31 11.70
N LEU A 255 1.70 -15.72 10.71
CA LEU A 255 1.09 -15.01 9.61
C LEU A 255 1.80 -15.34 8.30
N ALA A 256 1.07 -15.65 7.26
CA ALA A 256 1.60 -15.89 5.91
C ALA A 256 0.88 -15.02 4.89
N LEU A 257 1.65 -14.40 3.99
CA LEU A 257 1.18 -13.58 2.88
C LEU A 257 1.67 -14.23 1.56
N PRO A 258 0.88 -15.17 0.99
CA PRO A 258 1.22 -15.78 -0.30
C PRO A 258 1.02 -14.78 -1.44
N GLN A 259 1.81 -14.94 -2.51
CA GLN A 259 1.69 -14.12 -3.73
C GLN A 259 0.62 -14.65 -4.68
N THR A 260 0.33 -15.96 -4.64
CA THR A 260 -0.69 -16.58 -5.47
C THR A 260 -1.91 -16.99 -4.63
N ALA A 261 -3.06 -17.14 -5.27
CA ALA A 261 -4.27 -17.59 -4.60
C ALA A 261 -4.07 -19.03 -4.06
N PRO A 262 -4.16 -19.25 -2.74
CA PRO A 262 -4.02 -20.58 -2.15
C PRO A 262 -5.31 -21.40 -2.34
N ASP A 263 -5.21 -22.70 -2.10
CA ASP A 263 -6.39 -23.56 -1.95
C ASP A 263 -7.09 -23.24 -0.61
N VAL A 264 -8.03 -22.28 -0.69
CA VAL A 264 -8.78 -21.78 0.47
C VAL A 264 -9.62 -22.88 1.11
N GLU A 265 -10.17 -23.84 0.32
CA GLU A 265 -11.00 -24.93 0.83
C GLU A 265 -10.14 -25.88 1.69
N ALA A 266 -9.00 -26.30 1.17
CA ALA A 266 -8.06 -27.17 1.90
C ALA A 266 -7.55 -26.51 3.19
N LEU A 267 -7.18 -25.22 3.14
CA LEU A 267 -6.69 -24.49 4.32
C LEU A 267 -7.79 -24.24 5.36
N SER A 268 -9.04 -24.02 4.94
CA SER A 268 -10.18 -23.79 5.84
C SER A 268 -10.58 -25.04 6.62
N ALA A 269 -10.14 -26.22 6.21
CA ALA A 269 -10.35 -27.46 6.95
C ALA A 269 -9.51 -27.53 8.24
N ASP A 270 -8.48 -26.72 8.38
CA ASP A 270 -7.66 -26.63 9.59
C ASP A 270 -8.21 -25.56 10.56
N PRO A 271 -8.78 -25.95 11.72
CA PRO A 271 -9.37 -25.01 12.68
C PRO A 271 -8.31 -24.13 13.39
N SER A 272 -7.03 -24.46 13.28
CA SER A 272 -5.94 -23.64 13.82
C SER A 272 -5.66 -22.42 12.95
N LEU A 273 -6.16 -22.39 11.72
CA LEU A 273 -5.95 -21.31 10.75
C LEU A 273 -7.19 -20.42 10.61
N ARG A 274 -6.96 -19.21 10.26
CA ARG A 274 -7.94 -18.23 9.80
C ARG A 274 -7.47 -17.63 8.48
N ILE A 275 -8.30 -17.74 7.45
CA ILE A 275 -8.04 -17.18 6.16
C ILE A 275 -8.84 -15.90 6.03
N SER A 276 -8.16 -14.82 5.72
CA SER A 276 -8.76 -13.52 5.44
C SER A 276 -8.39 -13.12 4.01
N THR A 277 -9.31 -12.41 3.37
CA THR A 277 -9.04 -11.82 2.07
C THR A 277 -9.23 -10.33 2.14
N GLY A 278 -8.35 -9.58 1.51
CA GLY A 278 -8.44 -8.15 1.31
C GLY A 278 -8.54 -7.78 -0.16
N MET A 279 -8.65 -6.50 -0.41
CA MET A 279 -8.51 -5.92 -1.72
C MET A 279 -7.21 -5.15 -1.77
N GLY A 280 -6.37 -5.45 -2.77
CA GLY A 280 -5.20 -4.66 -3.08
C GLY A 280 -5.52 -3.50 -4.03
N THR A 281 -4.47 -2.91 -4.58
CA THR A 281 -4.55 -1.91 -5.65
C THR A 281 -4.08 -2.47 -7.00
N GLU A 282 -3.56 -3.68 -7.02
CA GLU A 282 -3.08 -4.35 -8.22
C GLU A 282 -4.23 -4.73 -9.16
N LYS A 283 -4.12 -4.29 -10.41
CA LYS A 283 -5.12 -4.46 -11.46
C LYS A 283 -4.60 -5.41 -12.54
N VAL A 284 -5.42 -6.37 -12.94
CA VAL A 284 -5.15 -7.28 -14.06
C VAL A 284 -5.92 -6.79 -15.28
N LEU A 285 -5.23 -6.67 -16.41
CA LEU A 285 -5.77 -6.12 -17.64
C LEU A 285 -5.21 -6.79 -18.89
N VAL A 286 -5.94 -6.70 -19.99
CA VAL A 286 -5.39 -6.96 -21.32
C VAL A 286 -4.93 -5.64 -21.91
N ALA A 287 -3.63 -5.48 -22.04
CA ALA A 287 -3.00 -4.35 -22.69
C ALA A 287 -3.11 -4.50 -24.21
N PHE A 288 -3.45 -3.43 -24.89
CA PHE A 288 -3.43 -3.32 -26.33
C PHE A 288 -2.17 -2.56 -26.78
N ASN A 289 -1.43 -3.09 -27.75
CA ASN A 289 -0.42 -2.30 -28.42
C ASN A 289 -1.11 -1.29 -29.35
N SER A 290 -1.15 -0.03 -28.92
CA SER A 290 -1.79 1.04 -29.70
C SER A 290 -0.83 1.75 -30.68
N GLY A 291 0.38 1.19 -30.90
CA GLY A 291 1.35 1.68 -31.90
C GLY A 291 0.81 1.59 -33.32
N THR A 292 1.36 2.43 -34.22
CA THR A 292 0.85 2.66 -35.58
C THR A 292 0.80 1.39 -36.45
N ASP A 293 1.66 0.41 -36.16
CA ASP A 293 1.74 -0.83 -36.93
C ASP A 293 0.84 -1.94 -36.37
N SER A 294 0.15 -1.68 -35.25
CA SER A 294 -0.80 -2.62 -34.64
C SER A 294 -2.22 -2.35 -35.08
N ILE A 295 -3.02 -3.43 -35.17
CA ILE A 295 -4.46 -3.28 -35.40
C ILE A 295 -5.13 -2.46 -34.29
N PHE A 296 -4.62 -2.54 -33.07
CA PHE A 296 -5.14 -1.78 -31.92
C PHE A 296 -4.72 -0.31 -31.89
N SER A 297 -4.03 0.19 -32.93
CA SER A 297 -4.02 1.64 -33.21
C SER A 297 -5.41 2.18 -33.52
N ASP A 298 -6.28 1.32 -34.05
CA ASP A 298 -7.68 1.67 -34.33
C ASP A 298 -8.57 1.48 -33.08
N GLU A 299 -9.25 2.56 -32.69
CA GLU A 299 -10.15 2.57 -31.53
C GLU A 299 -11.30 1.55 -31.67
N GLN A 300 -11.81 1.34 -32.89
CA GLN A 300 -12.92 0.38 -33.10
C GLN A 300 -12.45 -1.06 -32.88
N ALA A 301 -11.20 -1.39 -33.22
CA ALA A 301 -10.61 -2.70 -32.95
C ALA A 301 -10.45 -2.92 -31.44
N ARG A 302 -10.00 -1.90 -30.69
CA ARG A 302 -9.91 -1.97 -29.22
C ARG A 302 -11.29 -2.17 -28.58
N LYS A 303 -12.29 -1.40 -29.01
CA LYS A 303 -13.68 -1.55 -28.53
C LYS A 303 -14.26 -2.93 -28.87
N ALA A 304 -13.99 -3.42 -30.07
CA ALA A 304 -14.43 -4.76 -30.48
C ALA A 304 -13.81 -5.86 -29.60
N ALA A 305 -12.52 -5.74 -29.26
CA ALA A 305 -11.85 -6.67 -28.36
C ALA A 305 -12.44 -6.65 -26.95
N ARG A 306 -12.83 -5.49 -26.43
CA ARG A 306 -13.53 -5.38 -25.13
C ARG A 306 -14.90 -6.08 -25.14
N PHE A 307 -15.66 -6.01 -26.22
CA PHE A 307 -16.91 -6.77 -26.36
C PHE A 307 -16.69 -8.29 -26.55
N ALA A 308 -15.49 -8.68 -27.02
CA ALA A 308 -15.15 -10.08 -27.30
C ALA A 308 -14.75 -10.87 -26.05
N ILE A 309 -14.30 -10.21 -24.97
CA ILE A 309 -13.78 -10.81 -23.75
C ILE A 309 -14.76 -10.61 -22.60
N ASP A 310 -15.18 -11.70 -21.94
CA ASP A 310 -16.12 -11.70 -20.81
C ASP A 310 -15.38 -11.42 -19.48
N ALA A 311 -15.06 -10.14 -19.24
CA ALA A 311 -14.37 -9.73 -18.01
C ALA A 311 -15.20 -10.04 -16.74
N ALA A 312 -16.52 -9.96 -16.80
CA ALA A 312 -17.40 -10.25 -15.66
C ALA A 312 -17.34 -11.74 -15.28
N SER A 313 -17.44 -12.64 -16.26
CA SER A 313 -17.31 -14.09 -16.03
C SER A 313 -15.90 -14.46 -15.57
N ILE A 314 -14.87 -13.87 -16.16
CA ILE A 314 -13.48 -14.04 -15.73
C ILE A 314 -13.34 -13.66 -14.26
N ALA A 315 -13.70 -12.43 -13.87
CA ALA A 315 -13.58 -11.96 -12.51
C ALA A 315 -14.37 -12.83 -11.50
N SER A 316 -15.55 -13.31 -11.88
CA SER A 316 -16.39 -14.13 -10.99
C SER A 316 -15.89 -15.56 -10.80
N SER A 317 -15.16 -16.10 -11.77
CA SER A 317 -14.63 -17.48 -11.76
C SER A 317 -13.25 -17.61 -11.13
N ARG A 318 -12.51 -16.52 -11.03
CA ARG A 318 -11.13 -16.54 -10.50
C ARG A 318 -11.08 -16.36 -8.98
N SER A 319 -10.31 -17.22 -8.33
CA SER A 319 -10.08 -17.16 -6.88
C SER A 319 -9.29 -15.92 -6.46
N ASP A 320 -8.41 -15.41 -7.33
CA ASP A 320 -7.54 -14.25 -7.11
C ASP A 320 -8.22 -12.90 -7.43
N ALA A 321 -9.42 -12.88 -7.99
CA ALA A 321 -10.15 -11.65 -8.27
C ALA A 321 -10.96 -11.19 -7.07
N ALA A 322 -10.76 -9.93 -6.64
CA ALA A 322 -11.57 -9.29 -5.59
C ALA A 322 -12.83 -8.65 -6.17
N GLN A 323 -12.68 -7.94 -7.29
CA GLN A 323 -13.78 -7.22 -7.93
C GLN A 323 -13.45 -7.01 -9.43
N ALA A 324 -14.48 -7.14 -10.29
CA ALA A 324 -14.35 -6.78 -11.69
C ALA A 324 -14.08 -5.28 -11.87
N LEU A 325 -13.30 -4.94 -12.88
CA LEU A 325 -12.98 -3.56 -13.24
C LEU A 325 -13.44 -3.22 -14.67
N GLY A 326 -13.88 -1.98 -14.85
CA GLY A 326 -14.20 -1.43 -16.17
C GLY A 326 -13.26 -0.30 -16.58
N GLY A 327 -12.35 0.12 -15.72
CA GLY A 327 -11.45 1.24 -15.92
C GLY A 327 -10.13 1.11 -15.14
N PRO A 328 -9.23 2.10 -15.26
CA PRO A 328 -7.84 2.02 -14.79
C PRO A 328 -7.67 2.24 -13.29
N ILE A 329 -8.69 2.66 -12.56
CA ILE A 329 -8.62 3.01 -11.14
C ILE A 329 -9.36 1.96 -10.33
N SER A 330 -8.72 1.42 -9.28
CA SER A 330 -9.30 0.43 -8.37
C SER A 330 -10.13 1.08 -7.26
N PRO A 331 -11.02 0.33 -6.57
CA PRO A 331 -11.91 0.89 -5.53
C PRO A 331 -11.19 1.56 -4.36
N LEU A 332 -9.95 1.19 -4.09
CA LEU A 332 -9.13 1.80 -3.02
C LEU A 332 -8.31 3.00 -3.49
N GLU A 333 -8.44 3.42 -4.73
CA GLU A 333 -7.69 4.54 -5.30
C GLU A 333 -8.57 5.77 -5.49
N PRO A 334 -8.01 7.01 -5.42
CA PRO A 334 -8.78 8.22 -5.67
C PRO A 334 -9.29 8.26 -7.12
N GLY A 335 -10.51 8.73 -7.28
CA GLY A 335 -11.12 8.84 -8.60
C GLY A 335 -11.76 7.55 -9.12
N TYR A 336 -11.92 6.52 -8.27
CA TYR A 336 -12.64 5.32 -8.68
C TYR A 336 -14.08 5.60 -9.10
N GLU A 337 -14.49 4.93 -10.16
CA GLU A 337 -15.88 4.81 -10.62
C GLU A 337 -16.10 3.43 -11.22
N ASP A 338 -17.28 2.86 -10.99
CA ASP A 338 -17.64 1.58 -11.62
C ASP A 338 -17.98 1.79 -13.11
N LEU A 339 -17.07 1.36 -13.97
CA LEU A 339 -17.17 1.47 -15.43
C LEU A 339 -17.40 0.10 -16.11
N THR A 340 -17.76 -0.94 -15.36
CA THR A 340 -17.95 -2.31 -15.87
C THR A 340 -19.04 -2.42 -16.92
N ASN A 341 -20.02 -1.54 -16.90
CA ASN A 341 -21.16 -1.55 -17.83
C ASN A 341 -20.88 -0.89 -19.19
N LEU A 342 -19.70 -0.28 -19.41
CA LEU A 342 -19.39 0.40 -20.69
C LEU A 342 -19.22 -0.58 -21.85
N PHE A 343 -18.68 -1.78 -21.59
CA PHE A 343 -18.45 -2.82 -22.58
C PHE A 343 -18.93 -4.18 -22.06
N PRO A 344 -20.27 -4.40 -21.98
CA PRO A 344 -20.79 -5.71 -21.60
C PRO A 344 -20.41 -6.75 -22.66
N TYR A 345 -20.08 -7.97 -22.24
CA TYR A 345 -19.74 -9.06 -23.14
C TYR A 345 -20.81 -9.24 -24.22
N SER A 346 -20.42 -9.17 -25.48
CA SER A 346 -21.31 -9.26 -26.64
C SER A 346 -20.56 -9.81 -27.87
N PRO A 347 -20.49 -11.15 -28.00
CA PRO A 347 -19.83 -11.79 -29.14
C PRO A 347 -20.35 -11.31 -30.51
N SER A 348 -21.67 -11.09 -30.63
CA SER A 348 -22.27 -10.58 -31.86
C SER A 348 -21.85 -9.17 -32.22
N THR A 349 -21.76 -8.28 -31.23
CA THR A 349 -21.24 -6.93 -31.42
C THR A 349 -19.77 -6.97 -31.82
N ALA A 350 -18.94 -7.76 -31.09
CA ALA A 350 -17.54 -7.93 -31.38
C ALA A 350 -17.30 -8.41 -32.82
N SER A 351 -17.94 -9.52 -33.21
CA SER A 351 -17.84 -10.07 -34.56
C SER A 351 -18.31 -9.10 -35.64
N SER A 352 -19.40 -8.36 -35.41
CA SER A 352 -19.87 -7.33 -36.33
C SER A 352 -18.84 -6.22 -36.52
N MET A 353 -18.21 -5.72 -35.41
CA MET A 353 -17.19 -4.69 -35.49
C MET A 353 -15.92 -5.19 -36.17
N PHE A 354 -15.43 -6.37 -35.85
CA PHE A 354 -14.25 -6.96 -36.50
C PHE A 354 -14.48 -7.26 -37.98
N SER A 355 -15.71 -7.50 -38.43
CA SER A 355 -16.02 -7.75 -39.84
C SER A 355 -15.74 -6.54 -40.77
N TYR A 356 -15.58 -5.36 -40.25
CA TYR A 356 -15.13 -4.19 -41.02
C TYR A 356 -13.64 -4.23 -41.38
N PHE A 357 -12.84 -5.03 -40.69
CA PHE A 357 -11.43 -5.20 -40.97
C PHE A 357 -11.22 -6.39 -41.93
N SER A 358 -10.36 -6.23 -42.94
CA SER A 358 -10.04 -7.35 -43.81
C SER A 358 -9.30 -8.47 -43.06
N SER A 359 -9.51 -9.71 -43.48
CA SER A 359 -8.82 -10.85 -42.85
C SER A 359 -7.30 -10.79 -42.98
N SER A 360 -6.80 -10.12 -44.03
CA SER A 360 -5.34 -9.89 -44.21
C SER A 360 -4.80 -8.83 -43.22
N TYR A 361 -5.65 -7.92 -42.76
CA TYR A 361 -5.30 -6.90 -41.75
C TYR A 361 -5.39 -7.44 -40.35
N LEU A 362 -6.38 -8.33 -40.07
CA LEU A 362 -6.51 -8.99 -38.78
C LEU A 362 -5.26 -9.88 -38.45
N GLY A 363 -4.82 -10.70 -39.40
CA GLY A 363 -3.59 -11.50 -39.29
C GLY A 363 -3.55 -12.43 -38.06
N THR A 364 -2.36 -12.61 -37.54
CA THR A 364 -2.09 -13.33 -36.28
C THR A 364 -1.71 -12.32 -35.20
N ALA A 365 -2.46 -12.33 -34.09
CA ALA A 365 -2.19 -11.49 -32.93
C ALA A 365 -1.23 -12.20 -31.96
N THR A 366 -0.06 -11.65 -31.75
CA THR A 366 0.87 -12.10 -30.71
C THR A 366 0.34 -11.67 -29.34
N PHE A 367 0.01 -12.66 -28.51
CA PHE A 367 -0.51 -12.44 -27.16
C PHE A 367 0.50 -12.89 -26.10
N LEU A 368 1.15 -11.94 -25.43
CA LEU A 368 2.10 -12.20 -24.36
C LEU A 368 1.36 -12.41 -23.04
N VAL A 369 1.71 -13.46 -22.33
CA VAL A 369 1.06 -13.84 -21.07
C VAL A 369 2.15 -14.22 -20.05
N PRO A 370 2.15 -13.63 -18.84
CA PRO A 370 3.02 -14.11 -17.75
C PRO A 370 2.74 -15.58 -17.44
N ASP A 371 3.76 -16.35 -17.11
CA ASP A 371 3.65 -17.79 -16.84
C ASP A 371 2.58 -18.12 -15.79
N GLU A 372 2.46 -17.28 -14.75
CA GLU A 372 1.48 -17.43 -13.66
C GLU A 372 0.03 -17.28 -14.11
N TYR A 373 -0.22 -16.61 -15.25
CA TYR A 373 -1.55 -16.36 -15.82
C TYR A 373 -1.85 -17.18 -17.08
N ALA A 374 -1.11 -18.28 -17.32
CA ALA A 374 -1.26 -19.08 -18.53
C ALA A 374 -2.71 -19.59 -18.75
N ASP A 375 -3.43 -19.95 -17.68
CA ASP A 375 -4.82 -20.40 -17.70
C ASP A 375 -5.79 -19.26 -18.10
N LEU A 376 -5.57 -18.06 -17.56
CA LEU A 376 -6.33 -16.87 -17.92
C LEU A 376 -6.05 -16.45 -19.37
N GLY A 377 -4.77 -16.48 -19.78
CA GLY A 377 -4.37 -16.22 -21.16
C GLY A 377 -5.05 -17.15 -22.16
N GLN A 378 -5.12 -18.45 -21.85
CA GLN A 378 -5.81 -19.44 -22.67
C GLN A 378 -7.31 -19.12 -22.81
N THR A 379 -7.97 -18.72 -21.73
CA THR A 379 -9.39 -18.34 -21.73
C THR A 379 -9.63 -17.12 -22.63
N ILE A 380 -8.80 -16.08 -22.48
CA ILE A 380 -8.90 -14.84 -23.27
C ILE A 380 -8.61 -15.13 -24.76
N ALA A 381 -7.57 -15.91 -25.06
CA ALA A 381 -7.24 -16.30 -26.44
C ALA A 381 -8.38 -17.03 -27.13
N GLN A 382 -9.04 -17.98 -26.45
CA GLN A 382 -10.21 -18.70 -26.97
C GLN A 382 -11.39 -17.77 -27.25
N GLN A 383 -11.70 -16.85 -26.33
CA GLN A 383 -12.78 -15.89 -26.51
C GLN A 383 -12.51 -14.94 -27.68
N LEU A 384 -11.29 -14.41 -27.78
CA LEU A 384 -10.88 -13.57 -28.91
C LEU A 384 -10.97 -14.32 -30.25
N GLN A 385 -10.39 -15.52 -30.38
CA GLN A 385 -10.45 -16.29 -31.61
C GLN A 385 -11.88 -16.60 -32.04
N SER A 386 -12.73 -16.95 -31.08
CA SER A 386 -14.14 -17.28 -31.36
C SER A 386 -14.97 -16.07 -31.81
N ASN A 387 -14.64 -14.86 -31.33
CA ASN A 387 -15.48 -13.67 -31.48
C ASN A 387 -14.90 -12.60 -32.42
N SER A 388 -13.66 -12.75 -32.89
CA SER A 388 -12.97 -11.72 -33.66
C SER A 388 -12.58 -12.14 -35.09
N GLY A 389 -12.33 -13.41 -35.31
CA GLY A 389 -11.69 -13.90 -36.53
C GLY A 389 -10.17 -13.77 -36.55
N PHE A 390 -9.53 -13.32 -35.44
CA PHE A 390 -8.09 -13.39 -35.27
C PHE A 390 -7.60 -14.84 -35.16
N THR A 391 -6.37 -15.11 -35.61
CA THR A 391 -5.57 -16.18 -35.05
C THR A 391 -4.76 -15.59 -33.88
N VAL A 392 -4.89 -16.16 -32.69
CA VAL A 392 -4.12 -15.71 -31.52
C VAL A 392 -2.93 -16.64 -31.29
N ASP A 393 -1.73 -16.10 -31.38
CA ASP A 393 -0.48 -16.77 -31.00
C ASP A 393 -0.15 -16.40 -29.56
N MET A 394 -0.60 -17.22 -28.60
CA MET A 394 -0.36 -17.03 -27.18
C MET A 394 1.04 -17.53 -26.81
N GLN A 395 1.85 -16.67 -26.22
CA GLN A 395 3.21 -16.96 -25.78
C GLN A 395 3.34 -16.67 -24.30
N THR A 396 3.65 -17.68 -23.47
CA THR A 396 3.98 -17.49 -22.07
C THR A 396 5.41 -17.01 -21.93
N VAL A 397 5.63 -16.03 -21.08
CA VAL A 397 6.93 -15.37 -20.89
C VAL A 397 7.11 -14.97 -19.42
N ASP A 398 8.37 -14.86 -18.99
CA ASP A 398 8.68 -14.23 -17.70
C ASP A 398 8.46 -12.70 -17.73
N ASP A 399 8.37 -12.07 -16.54
CA ASP A 399 8.06 -10.65 -16.40
C ASP A 399 9.09 -9.73 -17.09
N SER A 400 10.36 -10.09 -17.07
CA SER A 400 11.41 -9.28 -17.68
C SER A 400 11.31 -9.30 -19.21
N THR A 401 11.01 -10.46 -19.78
CA THR A 401 10.75 -10.65 -21.21
C THR A 401 9.46 -9.94 -21.62
N LEU A 402 8.39 -10.05 -20.82
CA LEU A 402 7.14 -9.35 -21.04
C LEU A 402 7.38 -7.83 -21.15
N HIS A 403 8.01 -7.26 -20.13
CA HIS A 403 8.27 -5.81 -20.07
C HIS A 403 9.16 -5.35 -21.25
N SER A 404 10.23 -6.06 -21.55
CA SER A 404 11.15 -5.73 -22.65
C SER A 404 10.45 -5.75 -24.00
N ARG A 405 9.61 -6.76 -24.26
CA ARG A 405 8.86 -6.88 -25.52
C ARG A 405 7.75 -5.85 -25.62
N MET A 406 7.06 -5.56 -24.52
CA MET A 406 6.06 -4.48 -24.49
C MET A 406 6.72 -3.12 -24.76
N GLN A 407 7.85 -2.83 -24.14
CA GLN A 407 8.59 -1.58 -24.34
C GLN A 407 9.06 -1.42 -25.79
N SER A 408 9.47 -2.49 -26.45
CA SER A 408 9.90 -2.46 -27.86
C SER A 408 8.73 -2.48 -28.86
N GLY A 409 7.49 -2.68 -28.41
CA GLY A 409 6.31 -2.82 -29.27
C GLY A 409 6.20 -4.20 -29.95
N ASP A 410 7.00 -5.21 -29.54
CA ASP A 410 6.98 -6.57 -30.09
C ASP A 410 5.84 -7.41 -29.47
N TYR A 411 4.61 -6.95 -29.61
CA TYR A 411 3.39 -7.62 -29.16
C TYR A 411 2.17 -7.04 -29.85
N THR A 412 1.05 -7.76 -29.86
CA THR A 412 -0.27 -7.23 -30.27
C THR A 412 -1.14 -7.01 -29.04
N LEU A 413 -1.14 -7.99 -28.14
CA LEU A 413 -1.85 -8.01 -26.86
C LEU A 413 -0.88 -8.47 -25.77
N ALA A 414 -1.09 -8.02 -24.54
CA ALA A 414 -0.40 -8.57 -23.39
C ALA A 414 -1.33 -8.68 -22.20
N LEU A 415 -1.25 -9.74 -21.44
CA LEU A 415 -1.82 -9.78 -20.10
C LEU A 415 -0.84 -9.08 -19.16
N TYR A 416 -1.29 -8.05 -18.47
CA TYR A 416 -0.42 -7.14 -17.73
C TYR A 416 -1.02 -6.82 -16.37
N THR A 417 -0.17 -6.53 -15.41
CA THR A 417 -0.57 -6.07 -14.07
C THR A 417 -0.10 -4.64 -13.83
N MET A 418 -0.91 -3.87 -13.14
CA MET A 418 -0.60 -2.48 -12.76
C MET A 418 -0.96 -2.29 -11.29
N ASP A 419 -0.14 -1.57 -10.54
CA ASP A 419 -0.41 -1.26 -9.13
C ASP A 419 -0.25 0.23 -8.82
N GLY A 420 -1.25 0.79 -8.14
CA GLY A 420 -1.28 2.16 -7.70
C GLY A 420 -1.71 3.20 -8.74
N THR A 421 -1.91 4.43 -8.25
CA THR A 421 -2.38 5.56 -9.06
C THR A 421 -1.31 6.10 -10.02
N THR A 422 -0.03 5.90 -9.71
CA THR A 422 1.08 6.33 -10.57
C THR A 422 1.10 5.58 -11.90
N ASP A 423 0.65 4.33 -11.92
CA ASP A 423 0.57 3.51 -13.14
C ASP A 423 -0.45 4.06 -14.14
N VAL A 424 -1.47 4.77 -13.65
CA VAL A 424 -2.49 5.41 -14.50
C VAL A 424 -1.86 6.48 -15.40
N SER A 425 -0.74 7.08 -15.01
CA SER A 425 0.03 8.03 -15.81
C SER A 425 0.56 7.44 -17.12
N ALA A 426 0.75 6.11 -17.17
CA ALA A 426 1.26 5.42 -18.35
C ALA A 426 0.39 5.62 -19.60
N PHE A 427 -0.91 5.88 -19.43
CA PHE A 427 -1.80 6.20 -20.54
C PHE A 427 -1.74 7.68 -21.00
N SER A 428 -1.04 8.52 -20.26
CA SER A 428 -0.78 9.94 -20.65
C SER A 428 0.63 10.15 -21.22
N SER A 429 1.50 9.14 -21.17
CA SER A 429 2.88 9.19 -21.68
C SER A 429 3.00 8.57 -23.07
N ALA A 430 3.71 9.24 -23.97
CA ALA A 430 3.99 8.73 -25.31
C ALA A 430 4.96 7.55 -25.30
N ASP A 431 5.82 7.44 -24.28
CA ASP A 431 6.85 6.41 -24.13
C ASP A 431 6.36 5.21 -23.31
N SER A 432 5.05 5.08 -23.17
CA SER A 432 4.40 4.01 -22.40
C SER A 432 4.48 2.66 -23.12
N VAL A 433 4.57 1.58 -22.36
CA VAL A 433 4.50 0.21 -22.86
C VAL A 433 3.22 -0.13 -23.65
N PHE A 434 2.17 0.68 -23.52
CA PHE A 434 0.91 0.57 -24.28
C PHE A 434 0.99 1.22 -25.65
N HIS A 435 2.02 2.03 -25.93
CA HIS A 435 2.14 2.86 -27.13
C HIS A 435 0.87 3.68 -27.45
N TYR A 436 0.10 3.97 -26.40
CA TYR A 436 -1.16 4.69 -26.50
C TYR A 436 -0.94 6.19 -26.59
N GLN A 437 -1.48 6.81 -27.62
CA GLN A 437 -1.38 8.24 -27.87
C GLN A 437 -2.77 8.85 -28.05
N ASN A 438 -3.20 9.63 -27.08
CA ASN A 438 -4.46 10.37 -27.11
C ASN A 438 -4.28 11.73 -26.44
N GLY A 439 -4.29 12.81 -27.24
CA GLY A 439 -4.10 14.16 -26.73
C GLY A 439 -5.15 14.58 -25.69
N GLY A 440 -6.39 14.09 -25.81
CA GLY A 440 -7.43 14.33 -24.82
C GLY A 440 -7.13 13.65 -23.47
N ALA A 441 -6.56 12.44 -23.50
CA ALA A 441 -6.12 11.75 -22.28
C ALA A 441 -4.95 12.47 -21.61
N GLN A 442 -3.96 12.92 -22.39
CA GLN A 442 -2.82 13.69 -21.89
C GLN A 442 -3.28 15.00 -21.23
N GLU A 443 -4.21 15.73 -21.88
CA GLU A 443 -4.79 16.95 -21.34
C GLU A 443 -5.61 16.68 -20.06
N ALA A 444 -6.45 15.63 -20.06
CA ALA A 444 -7.27 15.28 -18.91
C ALA A 444 -6.41 14.92 -17.69
N TYR A 445 -5.32 14.15 -17.88
CA TYR A 445 -4.40 13.82 -16.79
C TYR A 445 -3.63 15.06 -16.29
N THR A 446 -3.12 15.89 -17.19
CA THR A 446 -2.49 17.17 -16.85
C THR A 446 -3.43 18.06 -16.03
N ASN A 447 -4.69 18.14 -16.44
CA ASN A 447 -5.73 18.87 -15.70
C ASN A 447 -5.99 18.27 -14.32
N ALA A 448 -5.93 16.93 -14.17
CA ALA A 448 -6.07 16.30 -12.86
C ALA A 448 -4.91 16.67 -11.92
N LEU A 449 -3.68 16.69 -12.43
CA LEU A 449 -2.50 17.09 -11.66
C LEU A 449 -2.49 18.60 -11.29
N ALA A 450 -3.24 19.44 -12.00
CA ALA A 450 -3.40 20.85 -11.70
C ALA A 450 -4.50 21.16 -10.67
N ALA A 451 -5.11 20.14 -10.06
CA ALA A 451 -6.11 20.32 -9.00
C ALA A 451 -5.46 20.90 -7.73
N THR A 452 -6.17 21.81 -7.06
CA THR A 452 -5.66 22.47 -5.84
C THR A 452 -6.18 21.84 -4.54
N ASN A 453 -7.07 20.84 -4.67
CA ASN A 453 -7.61 20.10 -3.53
C ASN A 453 -7.99 18.67 -3.92
N ASP A 454 -8.13 17.80 -2.92
CA ASP A 454 -8.35 16.36 -3.11
C ASP A 454 -9.68 16.06 -3.84
N LYS A 455 -10.75 16.79 -3.54
CA LYS A 455 -12.05 16.56 -4.21
C LYS A 455 -11.97 16.85 -5.70
N ASP A 456 -11.39 17.98 -6.08
CA ASP A 456 -11.22 18.40 -7.49
C ASP A 456 -10.30 17.39 -8.20
N TYR A 457 -9.24 16.94 -7.54
CA TYR A 457 -8.35 15.90 -8.07
C TYR A 457 -9.10 14.59 -8.36
N GLN A 458 -9.87 14.10 -7.40
CA GLN A 458 -10.67 12.88 -7.58
C GLN A 458 -11.69 13.03 -8.71
N ASP A 459 -12.40 14.16 -8.80
CA ASP A 459 -13.40 14.38 -9.85
C ASP A 459 -12.73 14.44 -11.24
N ARG A 460 -11.56 15.04 -11.37
CA ARG A 460 -10.80 15.09 -12.63
C ARG A 460 -10.18 13.73 -12.99
N LEU A 461 -9.72 12.96 -12.01
CA LEU A 461 -9.26 11.58 -12.25
C LEU A 461 -10.39 10.67 -12.73
N LYS A 462 -11.62 10.84 -12.21
CA LYS A 462 -12.80 10.14 -12.73
C LYS A 462 -13.04 10.48 -14.21
N ALA A 463 -12.96 11.76 -14.56
CA ALA A 463 -13.13 12.17 -15.96
C ALA A 463 -12.07 11.55 -16.88
N TYR A 464 -10.81 11.52 -16.42
CA TYR A 464 -9.71 10.87 -17.12
C TYR A 464 -9.93 9.35 -17.26
N ALA A 465 -10.30 8.65 -16.19
CA ALA A 465 -10.59 7.22 -16.20
C ALA A 465 -11.75 6.87 -17.13
N ASN A 466 -12.81 7.68 -17.14
CA ASN A 466 -13.91 7.56 -18.07
C ASN A 466 -13.47 7.68 -19.53
N LEU A 467 -12.63 8.69 -19.83
CA LEU A 467 -12.10 8.89 -21.18
C LEU A 467 -11.30 7.66 -21.63
N LEU A 468 -10.36 7.18 -20.81
CA LEU A 468 -9.57 6.00 -21.14
C LEU A 468 -10.43 4.76 -21.34
N SER A 469 -11.45 4.58 -20.49
CA SER A 469 -12.34 3.44 -20.60
C SER A 469 -13.23 3.51 -21.86
N GLN A 470 -13.77 4.68 -22.19
CA GLN A 470 -14.58 4.89 -23.39
C GLN A 470 -13.79 4.72 -24.69
N ASP A 471 -12.50 5.16 -24.69
CA ASP A 471 -11.56 4.99 -25.80
C ASP A 471 -10.98 3.56 -25.89
N ALA A 472 -11.33 2.71 -24.93
CA ALA A 472 -10.82 1.35 -24.81
C ALA A 472 -9.27 1.28 -24.83
N ALA A 473 -8.60 2.17 -24.09
CA ALA A 473 -7.16 2.21 -24.01
C ALA A 473 -6.53 0.87 -23.57
N SER A 474 -7.26 0.12 -22.77
CA SER A 474 -7.00 -1.27 -22.37
C SER A 474 -8.31 -1.98 -22.03
N HIS A 475 -8.25 -3.28 -21.75
CA HIS A 475 -9.38 -4.01 -21.20
C HIS A 475 -9.10 -4.43 -19.77
N TRP A 476 -9.56 -3.64 -18.80
CA TRP A 476 -9.43 -3.94 -17.37
C TRP A 476 -10.33 -5.12 -17.02
N LEU A 477 -9.79 -6.10 -16.32
CA LEU A 477 -10.49 -7.34 -15.98
C LEU A 477 -10.95 -7.32 -14.52
N TYR A 478 -10.01 -7.20 -13.58
CA TYR A 478 -10.31 -7.22 -12.15
C TYR A 478 -9.18 -6.62 -11.32
N VAL A 479 -9.49 -6.27 -10.06
CA VAL A 479 -8.50 -6.00 -9.03
C VAL A 479 -8.22 -7.28 -8.24
N ARG A 480 -6.94 -7.53 -7.91
CA ARG A 480 -6.50 -8.74 -7.19
C ARG A 480 -6.93 -8.74 -5.72
N LYS A 481 -7.10 -9.96 -5.19
CA LYS A 481 -7.21 -10.21 -3.76
C LYS A 481 -5.85 -10.31 -3.10
N ASP A 482 -5.75 -9.74 -1.91
CA ASP A 482 -4.73 -10.12 -0.95
C ASP A 482 -5.22 -11.32 -0.14
N PHE A 483 -4.38 -12.34 0.02
CA PHE A 483 -4.64 -13.48 0.87
C PHE A 483 -3.78 -13.41 2.12
N ILE A 484 -4.41 -13.56 3.26
CA ILE A 484 -3.76 -13.54 4.56
C ILE A 484 -4.14 -14.81 5.32
N ILE A 485 -3.18 -15.67 5.59
CA ILE A 485 -3.35 -16.89 6.37
C ILE A 485 -2.72 -16.68 7.73
N ALA A 486 -3.53 -16.69 8.78
CA ALA A 486 -3.08 -16.42 10.14
C ALA A 486 -3.40 -17.60 11.07
N GLN A 487 -2.56 -17.84 12.07
CA GLN A 487 -2.95 -18.66 13.20
C GLN A 487 -4.20 -18.07 13.86
N SER A 488 -5.16 -18.91 14.25
CA SER A 488 -6.48 -18.47 14.74
C SER A 488 -6.43 -17.56 15.98
N LYS A 489 -5.31 -17.63 16.73
CA LYS A 489 -5.04 -16.79 17.91
C LYS A 489 -4.33 -15.47 17.59
N LEU A 490 -3.92 -15.24 16.36
CA LEU A 490 -3.24 -14.01 15.95
C LEU A 490 -4.27 -12.93 15.61
N ASP A 491 -4.08 -11.73 16.12
CA ASP A 491 -4.90 -10.57 15.81
C ASP A 491 -4.05 -9.36 15.41
N GLY A 492 -4.73 -8.30 14.93
CA GLY A 492 -4.16 -6.98 14.67
C GLY A 492 -3.44 -6.82 13.35
N TYR A 493 -3.45 -7.83 12.49
CA TYR A 493 -2.91 -7.71 11.12
C TYR A 493 -3.90 -7.02 10.18
N THR A 494 -3.35 -6.37 9.15
CA THR A 494 -4.14 -5.76 8.08
C THR A 494 -4.66 -6.80 7.09
N THR A 495 -5.78 -6.53 6.44
CA THR A 495 -6.31 -7.38 5.35
C THR A 495 -6.13 -6.74 3.98
N ASN A 496 -6.15 -5.42 3.87
CA ASN A 496 -5.88 -4.72 2.62
C ASN A 496 -4.42 -4.25 2.59
N MET A 497 -3.65 -4.68 1.62
CA MET A 497 -2.24 -4.33 1.44
C MET A 497 -2.11 -3.10 0.54
N THR A 498 -2.67 -1.98 0.99
CA THR A 498 -2.58 -0.73 0.23
C THR A 498 -1.15 -0.19 0.28
N ALA A 499 -0.61 0.18 -0.88
CA ALA A 499 0.76 0.68 -1.02
C ALA A 499 1.83 -0.23 -0.37
N HIS A 500 1.62 -1.53 -0.42
CA HIS A 500 2.51 -2.56 0.14
C HIS A 500 2.77 -2.44 1.66
N LEU A 501 2.01 -1.63 2.37
CA LEU A 501 2.18 -1.43 3.81
C LEU A 501 1.81 -2.68 4.60
N LEU A 502 2.70 -3.10 5.49
CA LEU A 502 2.49 -4.19 6.44
C LEU A 502 2.65 -3.67 7.88
N PRO A 503 1.66 -2.99 8.45
CA PRO A 503 1.75 -2.46 9.80
C PRO A 503 1.73 -3.59 10.82
N LEU A 504 2.80 -3.70 11.63
CA LEU A 504 3.02 -4.78 12.59
C LEU A 504 2.77 -4.38 14.04
N ARG A 505 2.58 -3.09 14.35
CA ARG A 505 2.41 -2.57 15.70
C ARG A 505 1.32 -3.28 16.50
N ASP A 506 0.19 -3.56 15.86
CA ASP A 506 -0.97 -4.14 16.52
C ASP A 506 -1.03 -5.67 16.44
N VAL A 507 -0.08 -6.30 15.75
CA VAL A 507 -0.03 -7.75 15.56
C VAL A 507 0.44 -8.44 16.83
N ALA A 508 -0.40 -9.35 17.40
CA ALA A 508 -0.06 -10.13 18.58
C ALA A 508 -0.90 -11.40 18.68
N THR A 509 -0.38 -12.39 19.36
CA THR A 509 -1.15 -13.59 19.77
C THR A 509 -1.98 -13.29 21.03
N ARG A 510 -3.23 -13.78 21.05
CA ARG A 510 -4.10 -13.74 22.25
C ARG A 510 -3.60 -14.64 23.33
#